data_7fd93e1eeb2dfd3af0a4240744c1e063
#
_entry.id   7fd93e1eeb2dfd3af0a4240744c1e063
#
_cell.length_a   1.000
_cell.length_b   1.000
_cell.length_c   1.000
_cell.angle_alpha   90.00
_cell.angle_beta   90.00
_cell.angle_gamma   90.00
#
_symmetry.space_group_name_H-M   'P 1'
#
loop_
_entity.id
_entity.type
_entity.pdbx_description
1 polymer ?
#
loop_
_entity_poly.entity_id
_entity_poly.type
_entity_poly.pdbx_seq_one_letter_code
_entity_poly.pdbx_strand_id
1 'polypeptide(L)'
;MNIDADDFTLLGLPKGFALDRSQLDAAWKALQARVHPDRFAAEGGAAQRLAMQWAVRVNEAHQRLKDPLKRAAYLCELAGVPVQSESNTAMPGAFLMQQMQWREALEEADTAAEVETLSDEVQRDRKARIARVTRLLDVDANPTEAAQEVRALMFIDRLLEEIDARLERYEDAA
;
A
#
# COMPACT_ATOMS: atom_id res chain seq x y z
N MET A 1 19.29 -4.32 18.26
CA MET A 1 18.43 -4.25 17.07
C MET A 1 17.91 -5.65 16.81
N ASN A 2 16.61 -5.86 16.62
CA ASN A 2 16.01 -7.17 16.39
C ASN A 2 15.49 -7.26 14.94
N ILE A 3 15.99 -8.21 14.15
CA ILE A 3 15.63 -8.39 12.74
C ILE A 3 14.18 -8.88 12.57
N ASP A 4 13.64 -9.58 13.59
CA ASP A 4 12.28 -10.13 13.61
C ASP A 4 11.24 -9.15 14.17
N ALA A 5 11.66 -7.93 14.55
CA ALA A 5 10.73 -6.90 14.97
C ALA A 5 9.79 -6.49 13.82
N ASP A 6 8.57 -6.06 14.17
CA ASP A 6 7.68 -5.45 13.17
C ASP A 6 8.30 -4.20 12.53
N ASP A 7 7.82 -3.83 11.35
CA ASP A 7 8.43 -2.76 10.54
C ASP A 7 8.44 -1.39 11.24
N PHE A 8 7.40 -1.10 12.02
CA PHE A 8 7.32 0.16 12.79
C PHE A 8 8.37 0.18 13.89
N THR A 9 8.46 -0.90 14.66
CA THR A 9 9.46 -1.06 15.72
C THR A 9 10.88 -1.05 15.14
N LEU A 10 11.09 -1.72 14.00
CA LEU A 10 12.38 -1.76 13.32
C LEU A 10 12.88 -0.36 12.94
N LEU A 11 11.99 0.47 12.40
CA LEU A 11 12.30 1.84 11.97
C LEU A 11 12.14 2.88 13.09
N GLY A 12 11.72 2.47 14.31
CA GLY A 12 11.50 3.36 15.43
C GLY A 12 10.36 4.35 15.24
N LEU A 13 9.32 3.93 14.51
CA LEU A 13 8.14 4.74 14.20
C LEU A 13 6.93 4.31 15.04
N PRO A 14 6.01 5.23 15.35
CA PRO A 14 4.73 4.88 15.96
C PRO A 14 3.93 3.93 15.05
N LYS A 15 3.35 2.89 15.65
CA LYS A 15 2.49 1.94 14.94
C LYS A 15 1.15 2.60 14.64
N GLY A 16 0.81 2.75 13.37
CA GLY A 16 -0.45 3.34 12.92
C GLY A 16 -0.50 3.50 11.40
N PHE A 17 -1.70 3.74 10.87
CA PHE A 17 -1.90 3.94 9.43
C PHE A 17 -1.48 5.36 9.01
N ALA A 18 -1.85 6.39 9.78
CA ALA A 18 -1.36 7.74 9.56
C ALA A 18 0.15 7.81 9.83
N LEU A 19 0.92 8.04 8.79
CA LEU A 19 2.38 8.04 8.85
C LEU A 19 2.94 9.24 8.09
N ASP A 20 3.82 9.99 8.77
CA ASP A 20 4.58 11.07 8.14
C ASP A 20 5.66 10.47 7.23
N ARG A 21 5.55 10.75 5.94
CA ARG A 21 6.48 10.25 4.93
C ARG A 21 7.90 10.74 5.15
N SER A 22 8.09 11.97 5.59
CA SER A 22 9.42 12.53 5.83
C SER A 22 10.11 11.85 7.00
N GLN A 23 9.36 11.52 8.06
CA GLN A 23 9.85 10.74 9.19
C GLN A 23 10.23 9.32 8.81
N LEU A 24 9.40 8.65 7.99
CA LEU A 24 9.70 7.32 7.46
C LEU A 24 11.00 7.31 6.64
N ASP A 25 11.14 8.25 5.71
CA ASP A 25 12.31 8.33 4.84
C ASP A 25 13.58 8.69 5.64
N ALA A 26 13.48 9.55 6.66
CA ALA A 26 14.59 9.88 7.55
C ALA A 26 15.03 8.69 8.40
N ALA A 27 14.07 7.96 8.98
CA ALA A 27 14.35 6.77 9.78
C ALA A 27 15.01 5.67 8.93
N TRP A 28 14.51 5.44 7.74
CA TRP A 28 15.09 4.51 6.79
C TRP A 28 16.53 4.87 6.41
N LYS A 29 16.81 6.14 6.04
CA LYS A 29 18.15 6.61 5.69
C LYS A 29 19.12 6.44 6.85
N ALA A 30 18.71 6.80 8.06
CA ALA A 30 19.54 6.67 9.25
C ALA A 30 19.90 5.19 9.54
N LEU A 31 18.93 4.29 9.40
CA LEU A 31 19.14 2.86 9.63
C LEU A 31 19.98 2.23 8.52
N GLN A 32 19.73 2.57 7.26
CA GLN A 32 20.53 2.12 6.10
C GLN A 32 22.00 2.50 6.27
N ALA A 33 22.30 3.74 6.67
CA ALA A 33 23.65 4.18 6.91
C ALA A 33 24.37 3.35 7.99
N ARG A 34 23.64 2.83 8.97
CA ARG A 34 24.18 1.99 10.07
C ARG A 34 24.45 0.55 9.64
N VAL A 35 23.66 -0.01 8.73
CA VAL A 35 23.73 -1.42 8.31
C VAL A 35 24.36 -1.62 6.94
N HIS A 36 24.90 -0.56 6.32
CA HIS A 36 25.46 -0.65 4.98
C HIS A 36 26.63 -1.64 4.93
N PRO A 37 26.64 -2.60 3.98
CA PRO A 37 27.65 -3.65 3.92
C PRO A 37 29.09 -3.14 3.82
N ASP A 38 29.32 -1.99 3.17
CA ASP A 38 30.65 -1.40 3.01
C ASP A 38 31.30 -1.02 4.36
N ARG A 39 30.51 -0.75 5.38
CA ARG A 39 31.03 -0.45 6.74
C ARG A 39 31.65 -1.68 7.39
N PHE A 40 31.28 -2.87 6.96
CA PHE A 40 31.69 -4.15 7.53
C PHE A 40 32.68 -4.88 6.61
N ALA A 41 33.16 -4.23 5.56
CA ALA A 41 34.07 -4.84 4.58
C ALA A 41 35.38 -5.33 5.23
N ALA A 42 35.87 -4.64 6.27
CA ALA A 42 37.08 -5.02 7.00
C ALA A 42 36.84 -6.07 8.12
N GLU A 43 35.58 -6.36 8.47
CA GLU A 43 35.22 -7.25 9.59
C GLU A 43 35.05 -8.73 9.16
N GLY A 44 35.23 -9.02 7.86
CA GLY A 44 35.15 -10.35 7.28
C GLY A 44 33.79 -10.73 6.73
N GLY A 45 33.75 -11.83 5.97
CA GLY A 45 32.62 -12.22 5.15
C GLY A 45 31.32 -12.55 5.95
N ALA A 46 31.43 -12.97 7.20
CA ALA A 46 30.27 -13.24 8.05
C ALA A 46 29.57 -11.93 8.46
N ALA A 47 30.34 -10.92 8.89
CA ALA A 47 29.80 -9.60 9.25
C ALA A 47 29.18 -8.91 8.05
N GLN A 48 29.81 -9.00 6.88
CA GLN A 48 29.31 -8.44 5.64
C GLN A 48 27.99 -9.10 5.19
N ARG A 49 27.87 -10.43 5.30
CA ARG A 49 26.61 -11.14 5.01
C ARG A 49 25.47 -10.71 5.95
N LEU A 50 25.76 -10.59 7.24
CA LEU A 50 24.77 -10.12 8.22
C LEU A 50 24.33 -8.67 7.92
N ALA A 51 25.25 -7.78 7.57
CA ALA A 51 24.94 -6.40 7.16
C ALA A 51 24.04 -6.39 5.92
N MET A 52 24.28 -7.27 4.96
CA MET A 52 23.45 -7.40 3.76
C MET A 52 22.01 -7.86 4.10
N GLN A 53 21.86 -8.84 5.00
CA GLN A 53 20.51 -9.27 5.48
C GLN A 53 19.76 -8.11 6.14
N TRP A 54 20.45 -7.34 6.99
CA TRP A 54 19.87 -6.13 7.60
C TRP A 54 19.46 -5.09 6.56
N ALA A 55 20.30 -4.81 5.57
CA ALA A 55 20.02 -3.85 4.52
C ALA A 55 18.78 -4.25 3.71
N VAL A 56 18.62 -5.52 3.36
CA VAL A 56 17.43 -6.06 2.69
C VAL A 56 16.20 -5.88 3.58
N ARG A 57 16.27 -6.31 4.84
CA ARG A 57 15.15 -6.23 5.79
C ARG A 57 14.66 -4.79 6.01
N VAL A 58 15.59 -3.86 6.13
CA VAL A 58 15.30 -2.42 6.30
C VAL A 58 14.64 -1.83 5.05
N ASN A 59 15.08 -2.25 3.87
CA ASN A 59 14.46 -1.83 2.60
C ASN A 59 13.04 -2.39 2.45
N GLU A 60 12.81 -3.65 2.78
CA GLU A 60 11.48 -4.27 2.77
C GLU A 60 10.51 -3.53 3.69
N ALA A 61 10.92 -3.21 4.92
CA ALA A 61 10.13 -2.46 5.87
C ALA A 61 9.76 -1.07 5.32
N HIS A 62 10.74 -0.35 4.75
CA HIS A 62 10.49 0.95 4.14
C HIS A 62 9.51 0.86 2.97
N GLN A 63 9.69 -0.09 2.05
CA GLN A 63 8.80 -0.26 0.89
C GLN A 63 7.36 -0.63 1.31
N ARG A 64 7.21 -1.45 2.34
CA ARG A 64 5.89 -1.83 2.88
C ARG A 64 5.18 -0.65 3.54
N LEU A 65 5.88 0.10 4.39
CA LEU A 65 5.29 1.25 5.09
C LEU A 65 5.10 2.48 4.19
N LYS A 66 5.88 2.59 3.12
CA LYS A 66 5.78 3.68 2.15
C LYS A 66 4.46 3.65 1.36
N ASP A 67 3.97 2.47 1.04
CA ASP A 67 2.75 2.25 0.28
C ASP A 67 1.54 2.19 1.22
N PRO A 68 0.53 3.06 1.06
CA PRO A 68 -0.63 3.08 1.96
C PRO A 68 -1.39 1.75 2.00
N LEU A 69 -1.58 1.06 0.87
CA LEU A 69 -2.29 -0.21 0.84
C LEU A 69 -1.50 -1.32 1.51
N LYS A 70 -0.21 -1.43 1.22
CA LYS A 70 0.68 -2.40 1.86
C LYS A 70 0.77 -2.15 3.36
N ARG A 71 0.85 -0.89 3.78
CA ARG A 71 0.85 -0.51 5.20
C ARG A 71 -0.46 -0.89 5.90
N ALA A 72 -1.61 -0.62 5.28
CA ALA A 72 -2.92 -1.00 5.82
C ALA A 72 -3.07 -2.52 5.93
N ALA A 73 -2.72 -3.25 4.88
CA ALA A 73 -2.74 -4.72 4.87
C ALA A 73 -1.83 -5.30 5.97
N TYR A 74 -0.65 -4.73 6.13
CA TYR A 74 0.29 -5.13 7.18
C TYR A 74 -0.23 -4.86 8.59
N LEU A 75 -0.88 -3.73 8.83
CA LEU A 75 -1.53 -3.45 10.11
C LEU A 75 -2.67 -4.42 10.42
N CYS A 76 -3.47 -4.80 9.43
CA CYS A 76 -4.48 -5.84 9.56
C CYS A 76 -3.84 -7.21 9.91
N GLU A 77 -2.75 -7.58 9.24
CA GLU A 77 -1.99 -8.81 9.51
C GLU A 77 -1.45 -8.82 10.95
N LEU A 78 -0.82 -7.73 11.40
CA LEU A 78 -0.33 -7.58 12.78
C LEU A 78 -1.45 -7.66 13.82
N ALA A 79 -2.67 -7.33 13.46
CA ALA A 79 -3.86 -7.45 14.29
C ALA A 79 -4.52 -8.85 14.20
N GLY A 80 -3.92 -9.80 13.46
CA GLY A 80 -4.45 -11.15 13.29
C GLY A 80 -5.58 -11.28 12.26
N VAL A 81 -5.79 -10.28 11.42
CA VAL A 81 -6.83 -10.24 10.37
C VAL A 81 -6.16 -10.01 9.01
N PRO A 82 -5.50 -11.02 8.42
CA PRO A 82 -4.84 -10.87 7.13
C PRO A 82 -5.87 -10.56 6.03
N VAL A 83 -5.50 -9.67 5.12
CA VAL A 83 -6.38 -9.22 4.01
C VAL A 83 -6.71 -10.37 3.06
N GLN A 84 -5.75 -11.26 2.76
CA GLN A 84 -5.92 -12.45 1.92
C GLN A 84 -6.66 -12.17 0.59
N SER A 85 -6.25 -11.11 -0.13
CA SER A 85 -6.94 -10.63 -1.34
C SER A 85 -7.08 -11.67 -2.46
N GLU A 86 -6.20 -12.67 -2.49
CA GLU A 86 -6.21 -13.75 -3.49
C GLU A 86 -7.18 -14.87 -3.13
N SER A 87 -7.37 -15.15 -1.83
CA SER A 87 -8.20 -16.27 -1.35
C SER A 87 -9.55 -15.82 -0.77
N ASN A 88 -9.68 -14.56 -0.37
CA ASN A 88 -10.88 -13.99 0.20
C ASN A 88 -11.37 -12.80 -0.64
N THR A 89 -12.32 -13.06 -1.52
CA THR A 89 -12.99 -12.06 -2.37
C THR A 89 -14.27 -11.52 -1.73
N ALA A 90 -14.53 -11.84 -0.47
CA ALA A 90 -15.72 -11.35 0.23
C ALA A 90 -15.66 -9.82 0.36
N MET A 91 -16.56 -9.16 -0.36
CA MET A 91 -16.77 -7.72 -0.34
C MET A 91 -18.25 -7.42 -0.10
N PRO A 92 -18.59 -6.27 0.52
CA PRO A 92 -19.97 -5.86 0.65
C PRO A 92 -20.69 -5.82 -0.71
N GLY A 93 -21.95 -6.30 -0.76
CA GLY A 93 -22.71 -6.36 -2.01
C GLY A 93 -22.85 -5.02 -2.71
N ALA A 94 -22.95 -3.91 -1.95
CA ALA A 94 -22.96 -2.56 -2.50
C ALA A 94 -21.68 -2.21 -3.26
N PHE A 95 -20.51 -2.66 -2.80
CA PHE A 95 -19.25 -2.45 -3.51
C PHE A 95 -19.17 -3.31 -4.77
N LEU A 96 -19.66 -4.56 -4.73
CA LEU A 96 -19.70 -5.41 -5.92
C LEU A 96 -20.55 -4.78 -7.03
N MET A 97 -21.69 -4.19 -6.70
CA MET A 97 -22.51 -3.45 -7.66
C MET A 97 -21.81 -2.22 -8.22
N GLN A 98 -21.17 -1.42 -7.36
CA GLN A 98 -20.40 -0.25 -7.77
C GLN A 98 -19.27 -0.63 -8.74
N GLN A 99 -18.58 -1.70 -8.43
CA GLN A 99 -17.51 -2.26 -9.25
C GLN A 99 -17.99 -2.66 -10.67
N MET A 100 -19.16 -3.28 -10.74
CA MET A 100 -19.78 -3.65 -12.03
C MET A 100 -20.14 -2.40 -12.84
N GLN A 101 -20.71 -1.37 -12.19
CA GLN A 101 -21.06 -0.10 -12.85
C GLN A 101 -19.81 0.61 -13.41
N TRP A 102 -18.71 0.65 -12.66
CA TRP A 102 -17.48 1.26 -13.15
C TRP A 102 -16.85 0.50 -14.32
N ARG A 103 -16.92 -0.84 -14.31
CA ARG A 103 -16.43 -1.64 -15.44
C ARG A 103 -17.28 -1.43 -16.69
N GLU A 104 -18.59 -1.43 -16.55
CA GLU A 104 -19.52 -1.13 -17.64
C GLU A 104 -19.26 0.27 -18.21
N ALA A 105 -19.14 1.29 -17.34
CA ALA A 105 -18.81 2.64 -17.77
C ALA A 105 -17.48 2.74 -18.52
N LEU A 106 -16.44 1.99 -18.11
CA LEU A 106 -15.16 1.96 -18.82
C LEU A 106 -15.27 1.26 -20.18
N GLU A 107 -16.07 0.18 -20.28
CA GLU A 107 -16.30 -0.54 -21.52
C GLU A 107 -17.10 0.29 -22.54
N GLU A 108 -18.10 1.04 -22.07
CA GLU A 108 -18.98 1.89 -22.89
C GLU A 108 -18.38 3.24 -23.25
N ALA A 109 -17.30 3.68 -22.59
CA ALA A 109 -16.66 4.96 -22.85
C ALA A 109 -16.04 5.02 -24.26
N ASP A 110 -16.52 5.94 -25.08
CA ASP A 110 -16.06 6.16 -26.46
C ASP A 110 -15.06 7.34 -26.57
N THR A 111 -15.00 8.19 -25.55
CA THR A 111 -14.17 9.42 -25.57
C THR A 111 -13.24 9.50 -24.36
N ALA A 112 -12.12 10.22 -24.52
CA ALA A 112 -11.21 10.52 -23.41
C ALA A 112 -11.92 11.24 -22.26
N ALA A 113 -12.83 12.18 -22.56
CA ALA A 113 -13.57 12.93 -21.55
C ALA A 113 -14.49 12.06 -20.68
N GLU A 114 -15.09 11.01 -21.23
CA GLU A 114 -15.88 10.04 -20.48
C GLU A 114 -14.99 9.21 -19.57
N VAL A 115 -13.82 8.79 -20.04
CA VAL A 115 -12.84 8.05 -19.24
C VAL A 115 -12.26 8.92 -18.11
N GLU A 116 -11.98 10.20 -18.37
CA GLU A 116 -11.54 11.16 -17.34
C GLU A 116 -12.61 11.35 -16.25
N THR A 117 -13.88 11.47 -16.65
CA THR A 117 -15.01 11.58 -15.70
C THR A 117 -15.09 10.37 -14.80
N LEU A 118 -14.93 9.17 -15.35
CA LEU A 118 -14.89 7.93 -14.58
C LEU A 118 -13.67 7.88 -13.65
N SER A 119 -12.49 8.30 -14.15
CA SER A 119 -11.28 8.41 -13.32
C SER A 119 -11.50 9.28 -12.10
N ASP A 120 -12.09 10.45 -12.27
CA ASP A 120 -12.38 11.39 -11.18
C ASP A 120 -13.36 10.81 -10.15
N GLU A 121 -14.35 10.05 -10.59
CA GLU A 121 -15.30 9.38 -9.71
C GLU A 121 -14.61 8.29 -8.87
N VAL A 122 -13.84 7.41 -9.52
CA VAL A 122 -13.13 6.31 -8.88
C VAL A 122 -12.08 6.84 -7.89
N GLN A 123 -11.36 7.90 -8.25
CA GLN A 123 -10.38 8.54 -7.37
C GLN A 123 -11.02 9.19 -6.14
N ARG A 124 -12.21 9.78 -6.28
CA ARG A 124 -12.97 10.31 -5.13
C ARG A 124 -13.39 9.20 -4.17
N ASP A 125 -13.89 8.09 -4.67
CA ASP A 125 -14.23 6.93 -3.84
C ASP A 125 -12.99 6.35 -3.16
N ARG A 126 -11.88 6.22 -3.88
CA ARG A 126 -10.59 5.81 -3.34
C ARG A 126 -10.16 6.68 -2.14
N LYS A 127 -10.23 7.99 -2.32
CA LYS A 127 -9.86 8.94 -1.25
C LYS A 127 -10.75 8.80 -0.02
N ALA A 128 -12.06 8.63 -0.20
CA ALA A 128 -13.00 8.42 0.89
C ALA A 128 -12.71 7.11 1.65
N ARG A 129 -12.38 6.02 0.93
CA ARG A 129 -12.02 4.73 1.55
C ARG A 129 -10.70 4.80 2.31
N ILE A 130 -9.70 5.50 1.80
CA ILE A 130 -8.44 5.74 2.54
C ILE A 130 -8.71 6.46 3.86
N ALA A 131 -9.56 7.49 3.87
CA ALA A 131 -9.95 8.19 5.09
C ALA A 131 -10.69 7.25 6.07
N ARG A 132 -11.54 6.36 5.55
CA ARG A 132 -12.23 5.34 6.35
C ARG A 132 -11.26 4.32 6.94
N VAL A 133 -10.29 3.83 6.17
CA VAL A 133 -9.23 2.94 6.67
C VAL A 133 -8.44 3.61 7.79
N THR A 134 -8.08 4.88 7.64
CA THR A 134 -7.41 5.65 8.70
C THR A 134 -8.21 5.62 10.00
N ARG A 135 -9.50 5.91 9.93
CA ARG A 135 -10.37 5.88 11.11
C ARG A 135 -10.51 4.49 11.70
N LEU A 136 -10.74 3.47 10.87
CA LEU A 136 -10.92 2.08 11.32
C LEU A 136 -9.68 1.52 12.02
N LEU A 137 -8.48 1.86 11.54
CA LEU A 137 -7.23 1.35 12.11
C LEU A 137 -6.73 2.20 13.28
N ASP A 138 -6.78 3.54 13.16
CA ASP A 138 -6.11 4.43 14.12
C ASP A 138 -7.05 4.91 15.25
N VAL A 139 -8.38 4.83 15.05
CA VAL A 139 -9.38 5.32 16.04
C VAL A 139 -10.27 4.20 16.55
N ASP A 140 -10.94 3.49 15.64
CA ASP A 140 -11.98 2.52 16.00
C ASP A 140 -11.42 1.13 16.37
N ALA A 141 -10.14 0.87 16.11
CA ALA A 141 -9.46 -0.41 16.29
C ALA A 141 -10.26 -1.59 15.68
N ASN A 142 -10.77 -1.40 14.46
CA ASN A 142 -11.57 -2.39 13.72
C ASN A 142 -10.83 -2.94 12.51
N PRO A 143 -9.86 -3.86 12.70
CA PRO A 143 -9.08 -4.42 11.60
C PRO A 143 -9.91 -5.27 10.64
N THR A 144 -11.04 -5.82 11.08
CA THR A 144 -11.91 -6.66 10.24
C THR A 144 -12.58 -5.82 9.14
N GLU A 145 -13.18 -4.69 9.48
CA GLU A 145 -13.72 -3.77 8.47
C GLU A 145 -12.59 -3.12 7.65
N ALA A 146 -11.47 -2.77 8.29
CA ALA A 146 -10.32 -2.23 7.57
C ALA A 146 -9.82 -3.20 6.49
N ALA A 147 -9.74 -4.49 6.76
CA ALA A 147 -9.35 -5.50 5.78
C ALA A 147 -10.32 -5.58 4.59
N GLN A 148 -11.62 -5.38 4.81
CA GLN A 148 -12.61 -5.29 3.73
C GLN A 148 -12.38 -4.06 2.85
N GLU A 149 -12.15 -2.90 3.45
CA GLU A 149 -11.84 -1.67 2.71
C GLU A 149 -10.52 -1.78 1.94
N VAL A 150 -9.51 -2.43 2.50
CA VAL A 150 -8.23 -2.67 1.82
C VAL A 150 -8.43 -3.56 0.59
N ARG A 151 -9.24 -4.62 0.66
CA ARG A 151 -9.59 -5.44 -0.52
C ARG A 151 -10.28 -4.62 -1.61
N ALA A 152 -11.22 -3.77 -1.22
CA ALA A 152 -11.89 -2.86 -2.14
C ALA A 152 -10.91 -1.88 -2.80
N LEU A 153 -9.98 -1.31 -2.02
CA LEU A 153 -8.94 -0.41 -2.53
C LEU A 153 -7.97 -1.11 -3.49
N MET A 154 -7.60 -2.35 -3.25
CA MET A 154 -6.77 -3.13 -4.18
C MET A 154 -7.47 -3.32 -5.54
N PHE A 155 -8.79 -3.52 -5.53
CA PHE A 155 -9.58 -3.55 -6.75
C PHE A 155 -9.60 -2.18 -7.45
N ILE A 156 -9.85 -1.12 -6.70
CA ILE A 156 -9.90 0.26 -7.20
C ILE A 156 -8.55 0.64 -7.84
N ASP A 157 -7.43 0.31 -7.23
CA ASP A 157 -6.11 0.62 -7.78
C ASP A 157 -5.88 -0.09 -9.14
N ARG A 158 -6.30 -1.36 -9.27
CA ARG A 158 -6.23 -2.06 -10.57
C ARG A 158 -7.13 -1.43 -11.63
N LEU A 159 -8.33 -1.00 -11.23
CA LEU A 159 -9.23 -0.30 -12.16
C LEU A 159 -8.66 1.04 -12.60
N LEU A 160 -8.02 1.79 -11.70
CA LEU A 160 -7.34 3.04 -12.06
C LEU A 160 -6.18 2.80 -13.02
N GLU A 161 -5.40 1.73 -12.86
CA GLU A 161 -4.36 1.35 -13.84
C GLU A 161 -4.95 1.05 -15.23
N GLU A 162 -6.12 0.38 -15.30
CA GLU A 162 -6.83 0.13 -16.56
C GLU A 162 -7.36 1.43 -17.19
N ILE A 163 -7.87 2.34 -16.36
CA ILE A 163 -8.34 3.67 -16.79
C ILE A 163 -7.17 4.50 -17.35
N ASP A 164 -6.05 4.55 -16.63
CA ASP A 164 -4.85 5.30 -17.05
C ASP A 164 -4.31 4.75 -18.38
N ALA A 165 -4.22 3.43 -18.52
CA ALA A 165 -3.82 2.79 -19.78
C ALA A 165 -4.80 3.08 -20.94
N ARG A 166 -6.08 3.30 -20.65
CA ARG A 166 -7.07 3.70 -21.66
C ARG A 166 -6.87 5.15 -22.09
N LEU A 167 -6.59 6.06 -21.15
CA LEU A 167 -6.30 7.47 -21.42
C LEU A 167 -5.03 7.66 -22.26
N GLU A 168 -3.95 6.96 -21.94
CA GLU A 168 -2.70 6.98 -22.71
C GLU A 168 -2.94 6.63 -24.18
N ARG A 169 -3.83 5.68 -24.49
CA ARG A 169 -4.16 5.34 -25.90
C ARG A 169 -4.85 6.47 -26.65
N TYR A 170 -5.64 7.30 -25.97
CA TYR A 170 -6.27 8.46 -26.62
C TYR A 170 -5.24 9.57 -26.89
N GLU A 171 -4.24 9.74 -25.99
CA GLU A 171 -3.15 10.70 -26.21
C GLU A 171 -2.25 10.29 -27.38
N ASP A 172 -1.91 9.00 -27.49
CA ASP A 172 -1.09 8.45 -28.59
C ASP A 172 -1.80 8.50 -29.95
N ALA A 173 -3.12 8.55 -29.97
CA ALA A 173 -3.94 8.57 -31.18
C ALA A 173 -4.27 10.00 -31.68
N ALA A 174 -3.96 11.02 -30.89
CA ALA A 174 -4.25 12.43 -31.19
C ALA A 174 -3.08 13.11 -31.90
#